data_e0ac0bec55697c4e1bca143db325a70a
#
_entry.id   e0ac0bec55697c4e1bca143db325a70a
#
_cell.length_a   1.000
_cell.length_b   1.000
_cell.length_c   1.000
_cell.angle_alpha   90.00
_cell.angle_beta   90.00
_cell.angle_gamma   90.00
#
_symmetry.space_group_name_H-M   'P 1'
#
loop_
_entity.id
_entity.type
_entity.pdbx_description
1 polymer ?
#
loop_
_entity_poly.entity_id
_entity_poly.type
_entity_poly.pdbx_seq_one_letter_code
_entity_poly.pdbx_strand_id
1 'polypeptide(L)'
;MNRLRYFLYFRGIVLTTDRMLTLDKIYQASYALKTVIRRTDLISAPNINPESHIFLKPENLQVTGSFKVRGACFKIAQLTEEEKSHGVVACSAGNHAQGVALAATAHGIKSLICLPDNAPISKVEATKSYGADVCLVEGVYDDAYNKALQLKDEKGYTFIHPFDDEDVIAGQGTIGLELLEQLPEVEAVIIPIGGGGLISGVAYAIKNLNPNIRVYGVQAKGAPSMLNSIEHGKIERLEGVRTIADGIAVKEPGIHTFDLCQQYVDEIVSVTDDEISTAILALIEQHKLIAEGAGAVAVAAAMFNKVPIKGKKVICLISGGNIDVNILSRVIGRGLQKSGRSCSMTIELVDKPGQLQHVSEIIASTGANVVSVYHERVSHTADI
;
A
#
# COMPACT_ATOMS: atom_id res chain seq x y z
N MET A 1 -20.98 -23.33 41.07
CA MET A 1 -20.15 -23.49 39.86
C MET A 1 -20.05 -22.22 39.00
N ASN A 2 -21.06 -21.33 38.98
CA ASN A 2 -21.00 -20.13 38.08
C ASN A 2 -20.07 -19.00 38.56
N ARG A 3 -19.77 -18.85 39.87
CA ARG A 3 -18.83 -17.79 40.35
C ARG A 3 -17.37 -18.08 40.00
N LEU A 4 -16.97 -19.34 39.92
CA LEU A 4 -15.59 -19.68 39.56
C LEU A 4 -15.31 -19.49 38.05
N ARG A 5 -16.32 -19.70 37.18
CA ARG A 5 -16.19 -19.46 35.74
C ARG A 5 -16.08 -17.96 35.42
N TYR A 6 -16.83 -17.10 36.13
CA TYR A 6 -16.72 -15.65 35.95
C TYR A 6 -15.38 -15.11 36.45
N PHE A 7 -14.82 -15.64 37.53
CA PHE A 7 -13.52 -15.22 38.06
C PHE A 7 -12.35 -15.64 37.17
N LEU A 8 -12.43 -16.79 36.53
CA LEU A 8 -11.42 -17.27 35.57
C LEU A 8 -11.52 -16.51 34.23
N TYR A 9 -12.70 -16.15 33.80
CA TYR A 9 -12.91 -15.31 32.61
C TYR A 9 -12.40 -13.87 32.83
N PHE A 10 -12.65 -13.29 34.01
CA PHE A 10 -12.13 -11.96 34.35
C PHE A 10 -10.60 -11.96 34.52
N ARG A 11 -9.99 -13.00 35.06
CA ARG A 11 -8.52 -13.12 35.12
C ARG A 11 -7.89 -13.32 33.73
N GLY A 12 -8.56 -14.04 32.85
CA GLY A 12 -8.13 -14.18 31.44
C GLY A 12 -8.18 -12.87 30.67
N ILE A 13 -9.24 -12.07 30.89
CA ILE A 13 -9.38 -10.74 30.27
C ILE A 13 -8.33 -9.75 30.82
N VAL A 14 -8.03 -9.77 32.12
CA VAL A 14 -7.03 -8.88 32.72
C VAL A 14 -5.59 -9.22 32.26
N LEU A 15 -5.31 -10.48 31.93
CA LEU A 15 -4.00 -10.88 31.40
C LEU A 15 -3.85 -10.61 29.87
N THR A 16 -4.96 -10.36 29.16
CA THR A 16 -4.93 -9.99 27.73
C THR A 16 -5.13 -8.50 27.46
N THR A 17 -5.50 -7.70 28.48
CA THR A 17 -5.78 -6.26 28.31
C THR A 17 -4.54 -5.40 28.02
N ASP A 18 -3.34 -5.87 28.32
CA ASP A 18 -2.10 -5.13 27.99
C ASP A 18 -1.70 -5.19 26.51
N ARG A 19 -2.45 -5.91 25.67
CA ARG A 19 -2.13 -6.12 24.25
C ARG A 19 -3.26 -5.81 23.26
N MET A 20 -4.36 -5.19 23.67
CA MET A 20 -5.45 -4.84 22.75
C MET A 20 -5.33 -3.39 22.28
N LEU A 21 -5.52 -3.19 20.96
CA LEU A 21 -5.62 -1.84 20.39
C LEU A 21 -6.72 -1.05 21.10
N THR A 22 -6.40 0.18 21.52
CA THR A 22 -7.33 1.10 22.17
C THR A 22 -7.28 2.47 21.51
N LEU A 23 -8.34 3.27 21.65
CA LEU A 23 -8.32 4.67 21.22
C LEU A 23 -7.25 5.46 21.96
N ASP A 24 -7.06 5.22 23.26
CA ASP A 24 -6.01 5.87 24.05
C ASP A 24 -4.63 5.64 23.46
N LYS A 25 -4.35 4.41 23.00
CA LYS A 25 -3.08 4.08 22.34
C LYS A 25 -2.91 4.84 21.02
N ILE A 26 -3.98 5.01 20.23
CA ILE A 26 -3.97 5.80 19.00
C ILE A 26 -3.76 7.29 19.30
N TYR A 27 -4.38 7.83 20.35
CA TYR A 27 -4.12 9.21 20.81
C TYR A 27 -2.70 9.40 21.31
N GLN A 28 -2.15 8.44 22.05
CA GLN A 28 -0.73 8.45 22.45
C GLN A 28 0.18 8.44 21.21
N ALA A 29 -0.11 7.60 20.22
CA ALA A 29 0.60 7.59 18.95
C ALA A 29 0.51 8.94 18.23
N SER A 30 -0.68 9.53 18.16
CA SER A 30 -0.88 10.85 17.55
C SER A 30 -0.04 11.94 18.25
N TYR A 31 0.04 11.91 19.57
CA TYR A 31 0.87 12.86 20.31
C TYR A 31 2.38 12.63 20.05
N ALA A 32 2.83 11.39 20.14
CA ALA A 32 4.24 11.02 19.93
C ALA A 32 4.75 11.36 18.53
N LEU A 33 3.87 11.25 17.54
CA LEU A 33 4.24 11.44 16.13
C LEU A 33 4.22 12.91 15.66
N LYS A 34 3.70 13.86 16.43
CA LYS A 34 3.52 15.28 16.03
C LYS A 34 4.77 15.95 15.46
N THR A 35 5.94 15.61 15.97
CA THR A 35 7.22 16.22 15.56
C THR A 35 7.97 15.41 14.51
N VAL A 36 7.49 14.20 14.21
CA VAL A 36 8.18 13.25 13.33
C VAL A 36 7.53 13.16 11.96
N ILE A 37 6.19 13.16 11.92
CA ILE A 37 5.43 13.01 10.68
C ILE A 37 5.01 14.37 10.13
N ARG A 38 4.74 14.37 8.82
CA ARG A 38 4.05 15.49 8.17
C ARG A 38 2.54 15.29 8.30
N ARG A 39 1.81 16.28 8.77
CA ARG A 39 0.36 16.31 8.62
C ARG A 39 0.03 16.62 7.16
N THR A 40 -0.54 15.65 6.46
CA THR A 40 -0.95 15.80 5.05
C THR A 40 -2.39 16.30 4.99
N ASP A 41 -2.65 17.40 4.28
CA ASP A 41 -3.99 17.94 4.14
C ASP A 41 -4.78 17.21 3.06
N LEU A 42 -6.14 17.22 3.17
CA LEU A 42 -7.01 16.66 2.16
C LEU A 42 -7.00 17.50 0.89
N ILE A 43 -6.96 16.82 -0.25
CA ILE A 43 -7.01 17.44 -1.58
C ILE A 43 -8.37 17.11 -2.21
N SER A 44 -9.15 18.12 -2.59
CA SER A 44 -10.40 17.92 -3.33
C SER A 44 -10.12 17.36 -4.73
N ALA A 45 -10.85 16.32 -5.12
CA ALA A 45 -10.63 15.58 -6.37
C ALA A 45 -11.94 15.23 -7.09
N PRO A 46 -12.75 16.24 -7.50
CA PRO A 46 -14.07 16.01 -8.08
C PRO A 46 -14.04 15.23 -9.41
N ASN A 47 -12.91 15.28 -10.13
CA ASN A 47 -12.76 14.59 -11.42
C ASN A 47 -12.51 13.08 -11.28
N ILE A 48 -12.18 12.58 -10.09
CA ILE A 48 -11.95 11.14 -9.86
C ILE A 48 -13.26 10.36 -9.98
N ASN A 49 -14.35 10.91 -9.43
CA ASN A 49 -15.69 10.37 -9.59
C ASN A 49 -16.71 11.53 -9.58
N PRO A 50 -17.22 11.95 -10.75
CA PRO A 50 -18.14 13.10 -10.85
C PRO A 50 -19.48 12.93 -10.10
N GLU A 51 -19.87 11.69 -9.78
CA GLU A 51 -21.11 11.42 -9.05
C GLU A 51 -20.93 11.49 -7.51
N SER A 52 -19.71 11.84 -7.01
CA SER A 52 -19.36 11.83 -5.59
C SER A 52 -18.44 13.00 -5.24
N HIS A 53 -18.37 13.37 -3.97
CA HIS A 53 -17.43 14.38 -3.48
C HIS A 53 -16.15 13.70 -2.98
N ILE A 54 -15.17 13.54 -3.86
CA ILE A 54 -13.93 12.83 -3.55
C ILE A 54 -12.87 13.76 -2.97
N PHE A 55 -12.22 13.31 -1.89
CA PHE A 55 -11.05 13.90 -1.27
C PHE A 55 -9.92 12.88 -1.22
N LEU A 56 -8.69 13.32 -1.42
CA LEU A 56 -7.49 12.49 -1.37
C LEU A 56 -6.73 12.76 -0.07
N LYS A 57 -6.40 11.72 0.70
CA LYS A 57 -5.44 11.79 1.81
C LYS A 57 -4.07 11.37 1.31
N PRO A 58 -3.15 12.32 1.03
CA PRO A 58 -1.92 12.04 0.29
C PRO A 58 -0.77 11.60 1.21
N GLU A 59 -0.81 10.38 1.75
CA GLU A 59 0.31 9.80 2.51
C GLU A 59 1.54 9.47 1.64
N ASN A 60 1.43 9.54 0.32
CA ASN A 60 2.57 9.57 -0.60
C ASN A 60 3.44 10.82 -0.43
N LEU A 61 2.94 11.88 0.19
CA LEU A 61 3.69 13.09 0.55
C LEU A 61 4.27 13.06 1.97
N GLN A 62 4.13 11.95 2.69
CA GLN A 62 4.66 11.76 4.04
C GLN A 62 6.21 11.75 4.02
N VAL A 63 6.86 11.88 5.17
CA VAL A 63 8.31 12.06 5.33
C VAL A 63 9.14 11.02 4.57
N THR A 64 8.73 9.73 4.59
CA THR A 64 9.39 8.64 3.84
C THR A 64 8.64 8.30 2.53
N GLY A 65 7.77 9.18 2.05
CA GLY A 65 6.96 8.92 0.86
C GLY A 65 5.85 7.88 1.07
N SER A 66 5.52 7.51 2.32
CA SER A 66 4.43 6.59 2.64
C SER A 66 3.99 6.68 4.11
N PHE A 67 2.78 6.20 4.40
CA PHE A 67 2.21 6.11 5.75
C PHE A 67 3.02 5.25 6.73
N LYS A 68 3.87 4.36 6.24
CA LYS A 68 4.60 3.36 7.05
C LYS A 68 5.45 3.97 8.16
N VAL A 69 5.93 5.18 7.98
CA VAL A 69 6.69 5.91 8.99
C VAL A 69 5.90 6.08 10.29
N ARG A 70 4.58 6.23 10.24
CA ARG A 70 3.73 6.43 11.44
C ARG A 70 3.83 5.24 12.40
N GLY A 71 3.53 4.04 11.91
CA GLY A 71 3.59 2.83 12.72
C GLY A 71 5.01 2.45 13.14
N ALA A 72 6.00 2.61 12.25
CA ALA A 72 7.38 2.33 12.56
C ALA A 72 7.91 3.25 13.68
N CYS A 73 7.66 4.56 13.58
CA CYS A 73 8.09 5.52 14.61
C CYS A 73 7.39 5.29 15.95
N PHE A 74 6.08 5.02 15.95
CA PHE A 74 5.39 4.77 17.21
C PHE A 74 5.89 3.48 17.87
N LYS A 75 6.02 2.38 17.10
CA LYS A 75 6.57 1.11 17.62
C LYS A 75 7.96 1.29 18.23
N ILE A 76 8.86 1.94 17.53
CA ILE A 76 10.24 2.14 18.00
C ILE A 76 10.28 3.05 19.24
N ALA A 77 9.40 4.03 19.34
CA ALA A 77 9.27 4.87 20.52
C ALA A 77 8.80 4.10 21.78
N GLN A 78 8.08 2.98 21.62
CA GLN A 78 7.60 2.15 22.73
C GLN A 78 8.62 1.11 23.20
N LEU A 79 9.76 0.94 22.53
CA LEU A 79 10.78 -0.02 22.93
C LEU A 79 11.39 0.33 24.28
N THR A 80 11.62 -0.69 25.10
CA THR A 80 12.37 -0.56 26.36
C THR A 80 13.83 -0.20 26.09
N GLU A 81 14.54 0.33 27.08
CA GLU A 81 15.97 0.65 26.95
C GLU A 81 16.81 -0.60 26.63
N GLU A 82 16.40 -1.77 27.12
CA GLU A 82 17.02 -3.05 26.81
C GLU A 82 16.86 -3.39 25.33
N GLU A 83 15.63 -3.35 24.79
CA GLU A 83 15.33 -3.59 23.37
C GLU A 83 16.08 -2.58 22.47
N LYS A 84 16.11 -1.31 22.85
CA LYS A 84 16.88 -0.27 22.12
C LYS A 84 18.38 -0.57 22.07
N SER A 85 18.94 -1.08 23.17
CA SER A 85 20.37 -1.40 23.26
C SER A 85 20.79 -2.53 22.33
N HIS A 86 19.91 -3.50 22.08
CA HIS A 86 20.14 -4.60 21.13
C HIS A 86 19.95 -4.17 19.68
N GLY A 87 19.12 -3.14 19.43
CA GLY A 87 18.77 -2.68 18.11
C GLY A 87 17.55 -3.37 17.53
N VAL A 88 17.18 -2.99 16.30
CA VAL A 88 15.99 -3.48 15.64
C VAL A 88 16.32 -4.18 14.32
N VAL A 89 15.49 -5.15 13.93
CA VAL A 89 15.55 -5.81 12.65
C VAL A 89 14.17 -5.81 11.97
N ALA A 90 14.14 -5.62 10.66
CA ALA A 90 12.92 -5.73 9.87
C ALA A 90 13.18 -6.44 8.54
N CYS A 91 12.12 -6.96 7.91
CA CYS A 91 12.15 -7.49 6.55
C CYS A 91 11.24 -6.64 5.68
N SER A 92 11.82 -5.93 4.72
CA SER A 92 11.08 -5.17 3.71
C SER A 92 12.03 -4.59 2.67
N ALA A 93 11.66 -4.70 1.39
CA ALA A 93 12.35 -4.02 0.30
C ALA A 93 11.72 -2.66 -0.08
N GLY A 94 10.83 -2.10 0.76
CA GLY A 94 10.07 -0.90 0.41
C GLY A 94 9.79 0.04 1.57
N ASN A 95 8.55 0.52 1.63
CA ASN A 95 8.11 1.58 2.55
C ASN A 95 8.36 1.31 4.03
N HIS A 96 8.21 0.05 4.46
CA HIS A 96 8.43 -0.30 5.86
C HIS A 96 9.92 -0.21 6.24
N ALA A 97 10.82 -0.65 5.36
CA ALA A 97 12.27 -0.53 5.56
C ALA A 97 12.69 0.93 5.84
N GLN A 98 12.23 1.86 4.99
CA GLN A 98 12.53 3.29 5.14
C GLN A 98 11.95 3.88 6.43
N GLY A 99 10.72 3.49 6.79
CA GLY A 99 10.09 3.90 8.04
C GLY A 99 10.86 3.43 9.27
N VAL A 100 11.29 2.17 9.31
CA VAL A 100 12.09 1.60 10.41
C VAL A 100 13.47 2.25 10.48
N ALA A 101 14.14 2.41 9.32
CA ALA A 101 15.46 3.05 9.24
C ALA A 101 15.44 4.48 9.81
N LEU A 102 14.49 5.31 9.33
CA LEU A 102 14.32 6.68 9.83
C LEU A 102 14.03 6.72 11.33
N ALA A 103 13.08 5.90 11.78
CA ALA A 103 12.68 5.88 13.18
C ALA A 103 13.82 5.44 14.11
N ALA A 104 14.54 4.37 13.75
CA ALA A 104 15.67 3.88 14.54
C ALA A 104 16.80 4.91 14.60
N THR A 105 17.15 5.52 13.49
CA THR A 105 18.18 6.57 13.40
C THR A 105 17.82 7.78 14.26
N ALA A 106 16.55 8.22 14.23
CA ALA A 106 16.08 9.34 15.06
C ALA A 106 16.20 9.07 16.57
N HIS A 107 16.15 7.81 16.98
CA HIS A 107 16.32 7.38 18.38
C HIS A 107 17.74 6.90 18.71
N GLY A 108 18.71 6.99 17.77
CA GLY A 108 20.07 6.49 17.98
C GLY A 108 20.17 4.97 18.11
N ILE A 109 19.17 4.24 17.60
CA ILE A 109 19.06 2.79 17.65
C ILE A 109 19.64 2.18 16.38
N LYS A 110 20.46 1.13 16.51
CA LYS A 110 20.97 0.37 15.39
C LYS A 110 19.82 -0.38 14.69
N SER A 111 19.73 -0.25 13.37
CA SER A 111 18.72 -0.97 12.56
C SER A 111 19.35 -1.79 11.46
N LEU A 112 18.84 -3.00 11.28
CA LEU A 112 19.24 -3.93 10.22
C LEU A 112 18.02 -4.32 9.40
N ILE A 113 18.08 -4.09 8.09
CA ILE A 113 16.99 -4.43 7.17
C ILE A 113 17.38 -5.62 6.30
N CYS A 114 16.65 -6.72 6.43
CA CYS A 114 16.79 -7.88 5.56
C CYS A 114 15.90 -7.71 4.32
N LEU A 115 16.48 -7.92 3.14
CA LEU A 115 15.77 -7.88 1.86
C LEU A 115 16.36 -8.88 0.88
N PRO A 116 15.57 -9.34 -0.10
CA PRO A 116 16.08 -10.20 -1.15
C PRO A 116 17.24 -9.53 -1.92
N ASP A 117 18.19 -10.31 -2.37
CA ASP A 117 19.37 -9.83 -3.12
C ASP A 117 19.03 -9.23 -4.50
N ASN A 118 17.87 -9.60 -5.05
CA ASN A 118 17.31 -9.05 -6.28
C ASN A 118 16.47 -7.77 -6.09
N ALA A 119 16.46 -7.20 -4.87
CA ALA A 119 15.75 -5.96 -4.61
C ALA A 119 16.30 -4.80 -5.46
N PRO A 120 15.45 -3.89 -5.97
CA PRO A 120 15.89 -2.73 -6.74
C PRO A 120 16.93 -1.90 -6.00
N ILE A 121 18.02 -1.54 -6.68
CA ILE A 121 19.14 -0.76 -6.10
C ILE A 121 18.61 0.55 -5.49
N SER A 122 17.67 1.22 -6.14
CA SER A 122 17.06 2.44 -5.64
C SER A 122 16.41 2.27 -4.24
N LYS A 123 15.77 1.12 -3.98
CA LYS A 123 15.15 0.80 -2.69
C LYS A 123 16.20 0.49 -1.62
N VAL A 124 17.28 -0.20 -1.99
CA VAL A 124 18.42 -0.49 -1.09
C VAL A 124 19.09 0.81 -0.66
N GLU A 125 19.42 1.67 -1.62
CA GLU A 125 20.08 2.95 -1.34
C GLU A 125 19.18 3.92 -0.56
N ALA A 126 17.88 3.96 -0.86
CA ALA A 126 16.92 4.73 -0.06
C ALA A 126 16.89 4.26 1.41
N THR A 127 16.94 2.95 1.66
CA THR A 127 16.98 2.40 3.03
C THR A 127 18.28 2.80 3.76
N LYS A 128 19.43 2.68 3.10
CA LYS A 128 20.73 3.10 3.65
C LYS A 128 20.79 4.60 3.93
N SER A 129 20.18 5.43 3.05
CA SER A 129 20.17 6.89 3.23
C SER A 129 19.46 7.35 4.50
N TYR A 130 18.57 6.53 5.04
CA TYR A 130 17.94 6.74 6.35
C TYR A 130 18.75 6.16 7.54
N GLY A 131 19.96 5.64 7.29
CA GLY A 131 20.89 5.22 8.33
C GLY A 131 20.83 3.76 8.75
N ALA A 132 20.08 2.89 8.05
CA ALA A 132 20.04 1.47 8.37
C ALA A 132 21.17 0.68 7.69
N ASP A 133 21.66 -0.34 8.38
CA ASP A 133 22.41 -1.43 7.76
C ASP A 133 21.49 -2.32 6.92
N VAL A 134 22.02 -2.90 5.86
CA VAL A 134 21.28 -3.75 4.92
C VAL A 134 21.91 -5.15 4.88
N CYS A 135 21.06 -6.17 5.02
CA CYS A 135 21.40 -7.58 4.84
C CYS A 135 20.68 -8.10 3.58
N LEU A 136 21.45 -8.30 2.50
CA LEU A 136 20.95 -8.93 1.27
C LEU A 136 20.91 -10.45 1.47
N VAL A 137 19.77 -11.06 1.16
CA VAL A 137 19.51 -12.49 1.34
C VAL A 137 19.19 -13.11 0.00
N GLU A 138 19.89 -14.16 -0.38
CA GLU A 138 19.61 -14.92 -1.60
C GLU A 138 18.20 -15.52 -1.54
N GLY A 139 17.41 -15.31 -2.61
CA GLY A 139 16.05 -15.85 -2.72
C GLY A 139 14.95 -14.80 -2.79
N VAL A 140 13.80 -15.13 -2.16
CA VAL A 140 12.58 -14.30 -2.21
C VAL A 140 12.30 -13.64 -0.84
N TYR A 141 11.18 -12.92 -0.77
CA TYR A 141 10.77 -12.22 0.45
C TYR A 141 10.70 -13.15 1.68
N ASP A 142 10.18 -14.39 1.51
CA ASP A 142 10.03 -15.34 2.62
C ASP A 142 11.41 -15.74 3.19
N ASP A 143 12.47 -15.82 2.35
CA ASP A 143 13.84 -16.13 2.80
C ASP A 143 14.43 -14.97 3.60
N ALA A 144 14.25 -13.74 3.13
CA ALA A 144 14.68 -12.54 3.85
C ALA A 144 13.92 -12.37 5.19
N TYR A 145 12.64 -12.73 5.23
CA TYR A 145 11.83 -12.71 6.44
C TYR A 145 12.35 -13.73 7.47
N ASN A 146 12.61 -14.97 7.04
CA ASN A 146 13.18 -16.00 7.90
C ASN A 146 14.57 -15.60 8.43
N LYS A 147 15.39 -14.96 7.60
CA LYS A 147 16.68 -14.43 8.01
C LYS A 147 16.54 -13.34 9.08
N ALA A 148 15.58 -12.46 8.96
CA ALA A 148 15.32 -11.43 9.97
C ALA A 148 14.89 -12.05 11.32
N LEU A 149 14.05 -13.10 11.29
CA LEU A 149 13.67 -13.83 12.50
C LEU A 149 14.86 -14.58 13.12
N GLN A 150 15.70 -15.22 12.31
CA GLN A 150 16.93 -15.84 12.78
C GLN A 150 17.82 -14.82 13.50
N LEU A 151 18.03 -13.66 12.91
CA LEU A 151 18.85 -12.60 13.50
C LEU A 151 18.25 -12.02 14.79
N LYS A 152 16.92 -11.94 14.87
CA LYS A 152 16.22 -11.61 16.11
C LYS A 152 16.61 -12.58 17.23
N ASP A 153 16.55 -13.89 16.97
CA ASP A 153 16.80 -14.92 17.99
C ASP A 153 18.30 -15.04 18.33
N GLU A 154 19.20 -14.93 17.35
CA GLU A 154 20.65 -15.07 17.54
C GLU A 154 21.31 -13.83 18.18
N LYS A 155 20.84 -12.62 17.85
CA LYS A 155 21.48 -11.36 18.24
C LYS A 155 20.64 -10.52 19.21
N GLY A 156 19.44 -10.97 19.56
CA GLY A 156 18.54 -10.26 20.45
C GLY A 156 17.88 -9.01 19.86
N TYR A 157 17.92 -8.83 18.52
CA TYR A 157 17.24 -7.70 17.89
C TYR A 157 15.74 -7.74 18.14
N THR A 158 15.11 -6.57 18.28
CA THR A 158 13.64 -6.48 18.25
C THR A 158 13.17 -6.48 16.82
N PHE A 159 12.31 -7.46 16.45
CA PHE A 159 11.71 -7.52 15.12
C PHE A 159 10.57 -6.51 15.01
N ILE A 160 10.64 -5.59 14.02
CA ILE A 160 9.59 -4.62 13.73
C ILE A 160 8.70 -5.17 12.63
N HIS A 161 7.52 -5.68 13.02
CA HIS A 161 6.58 -6.28 12.08
C HIS A 161 5.96 -5.23 11.15
N PRO A 162 5.81 -5.50 9.83
CA PRO A 162 5.34 -4.50 8.87
C PRO A 162 3.86 -4.13 8.97
N PHE A 163 3.02 -4.88 9.69
CA PHE A 163 1.58 -4.65 9.81
C PHE A 163 0.88 -5.33 11.00
N ASP A 164 1.31 -6.53 11.43
CA ASP A 164 0.61 -7.30 12.47
C ASP A 164 1.26 -7.09 13.85
N ASP A 165 1.27 -5.86 14.29
CA ASP A 165 1.77 -5.43 15.61
C ASP A 165 0.90 -4.26 16.08
N GLU A 166 0.43 -4.29 17.32
CA GLU A 166 -0.52 -3.32 17.86
C GLU A 166 0.00 -1.88 17.88
N ASP A 167 1.29 -1.68 18.19
CA ASP A 167 1.89 -0.36 18.18
C ASP A 167 2.02 0.16 16.74
N VAL A 168 2.35 -0.71 15.79
CA VAL A 168 2.36 -0.38 14.37
C VAL A 168 0.95 -0.01 13.90
N ILE A 169 -0.06 -0.82 14.26
CA ILE A 169 -1.47 -0.56 13.92
C ILE A 169 -1.95 0.75 14.55
N ALA A 170 -1.62 1.02 15.82
CA ALA A 170 -1.97 2.26 16.51
C ALA A 170 -1.36 3.49 15.82
N GLY A 171 -0.09 3.42 15.41
CA GLY A 171 0.56 4.48 14.64
C GLY A 171 -0.15 4.77 13.32
N GLN A 172 -0.60 3.74 12.59
CA GLN A 172 -1.40 3.90 11.36
C GLN A 172 -2.79 4.48 11.66
N GLY A 173 -3.39 4.12 12.79
CA GLY A 173 -4.68 4.62 13.25
C GLY A 173 -4.74 6.13 13.43
N THR A 174 -3.61 6.80 13.61
CA THR A 174 -3.53 8.26 13.70
C THR A 174 -4.05 8.96 12.45
N ILE A 175 -4.00 8.29 11.27
CA ILE A 175 -4.62 8.78 10.04
C ILE A 175 -6.13 8.93 10.25
N GLY A 176 -6.79 7.95 10.88
CA GLY A 176 -8.23 8.01 11.15
C GLY A 176 -8.63 9.24 11.96
N LEU A 177 -7.83 9.61 12.96
CA LEU A 177 -8.06 10.85 13.74
C LEU A 177 -7.94 12.09 12.85
N GLU A 178 -6.90 12.16 12.00
CA GLU A 178 -6.70 13.28 11.07
C GLU A 178 -7.85 13.39 10.06
N LEU A 179 -8.39 12.27 9.55
CA LEU A 179 -9.49 12.28 8.59
C LEU A 179 -10.75 12.88 9.21
N LEU A 180 -11.10 12.48 10.44
CA LEU A 180 -12.27 12.99 11.15
C LEU A 180 -12.13 14.48 11.52
N GLU A 181 -10.92 14.94 11.81
CA GLU A 181 -10.65 16.34 12.09
C GLU A 181 -10.71 17.21 10.81
N GLN A 182 -10.17 16.70 9.69
CA GLN A 182 -10.07 17.45 8.42
C GLN A 182 -11.40 17.46 7.64
N LEU A 183 -12.24 16.43 7.79
CA LEU A 183 -13.55 16.33 7.14
C LEU A 183 -14.56 15.68 8.10
N PRO A 184 -15.08 16.43 9.10
CA PRO A 184 -16.01 15.88 10.11
C PRO A 184 -17.29 15.26 9.51
N GLU A 185 -17.69 15.71 8.34
CA GLU A 185 -18.87 15.22 7.60
C GLU A 185 -18.55 14.12 6.58
N VAL A 186 -17.40 13.46 6.69
CA VAL A 186 -17.07 12.31 5.83
C VAL A 186 -18.09 11.17 6.02
N GLU A 187 -18.52 10.56 4.92
CA GLU A 187 -19.51 9.47 4.93
C GLU A 187 -18.88 8.12 4.59
N ALA A 188 -17.76 8.13 3.87
CA ALA A 188 -17.05 6.91 3.52
C ALA A 188 -15.54 7.15 3.39
N VAL A 189 -14.75 6.13 3.72
CA VAL A 189 -13.29 6.12 3.54
C VAL A 189 -12.89 4.86 2.79
N ILE A 190 -12.03 5.00 1.77
CA ILE A 190 -11.52 3.91 0.95
C ILE A 190 -10.03 3.75 1.24
N ILE A 191 -9.62 2.54 1.67
CA ILE A 191 -8.29 2.30 2.23
C ILE A 191 -7.63 1.08 1.57
N PRO A 192 -6.36 1.16 1.13
CA PRO A 192 -5.60 0.02 0.62
C PRO A 192 -5.39 -1.06 1.68
N ILE A 193 -5.48 -2.34 1.27
CA ILE A 193 -5.18 -3.50 2.11
C ILE A 193 -4.06 -4.35 1.50
N GLY A 194 -2.93 -4.45 2.22
CA GLY A 194 -1.98 -5.54 2.08
C GLY A 194 -2.18 -6.56 3.21
N GLY A 195 -1.28 -6.59 4.19
CA GLY A 195 -1.44 -7.41 5.40
C GLY A 195 -2.44 -6.88 6.44
N GLY A 196 -3.08 -5.73 6.20
CA GLY A 196 -4.19 -5.22 6.99
C GLY A 196 -3.84 -4.11 7.99
N GLY A 197 -2.57 -3.85 8.34
CA GLY A 197 -2.20 -2.93 9.43
C GLY A 197 -2.71 -1.50 9.28
N LEU A 198 -2.73 -0.96 8.05
CA LEU A 198 -3.24 0.39 7.77
C LEU A 198 -4.74 0.47 8.03
N ILE A 199 -5.51 -0.38 7.35
CA ILE A 199 -6.96 -0.33 7.45
C ILE A 199 -7.45 -0.68 8.84
N SER A 200 -6.79 -1.63 9.54
CA SER A 200 -7.12 -2.00 10.91
C SER A 200 -7.05 -0.81 11.85
N GLY A 201 -5.95 -0.05 11.82
CA GLY A 201 -5.80 1.12 12.67
C GLY A 201 -6.78 2.24 12.32
N VAL A 202 -6.92 2.55 11.04
CA VAL A 202 -7.81 3.62 10.56
C VAL A 202 -9.29 3.27 10.81
N ALA A 203 -9.71 2.03 10.48
CA ALA A 203 -11.08 1.58 10.71
C ALA A 203 -11.42 1.55 12.20
N TYR A 204 -10.52 1.05 13.04
CA TYR A 204 -10.69 1.05 14.49
C TYR A 204 -10.94 2.47 15.02
N ALA A 205 -10.08 3.43 14.64
CA ALA A 205 -10.24 4.83 15.06
C ALA A 205 -11.58 5.42 14.60
N ILE A 206 -11.92 5.26 13.31
CA ILE A 206 -13.14 5.80 12.73
C ILE A 206 -14.38 5.19 13.39
N LYS A 207 -14.47 3.86 13.45
CA LYS A 207 -15.68 3.18 13.94
C LYS A 207 -15.94 3.38 15.42
N ASN A 208 -14.91 3.56 16.23
CA ASN A 208 -15.08 3.86 17.66
C ASN A 208 -15.44 5.34 17.93
N LEU A 209 -15.14 6.26 17.00
CA LEU A 209 -15.48 7.68 17.12
C LEU A 209 -16.78 8.04 16.37
N ASN A 210 -17.00 7.45 15.19
CA ASN A 210 -18.22 7.63 14.40
C ASN A 210 -18.55 6.33 13.63
N PRO A 211 -19.37 5.43 14.19
CA PRO A 211 -19.69 4.14 13.57
C PRO A 211 -20.51 4.24 12.28
N ASN A 212 -21.10 5.40 11.97
CA ASN A 212 -21.90 5.62 10.77
C ASN A 212 -21.06 5.76 9.50
N ILE A 213 -19.78 6.08 9.61
CA ILE A 213 -18.87 6.22 8.45
C ILE A 213 -18.57 4.83 7.89
N ARG A 214 -18.77 4.66 6.59
CA ARG A 214 -18.45 3.41 5.89
C ARG A 214 -16.95 3.31 5.62
N VAL A 215 -16.37 2.17 5.93
CA VAL A 215 -14.96 1.88 5.69
C VAL A 215 -14.85 0.76 4.65
N TYR A 216 -14.32 1.11 3.50
CA TYR A 216 -14.10 0.20 2.38
C TYR A 216 -12.63 -0.16 2.26
N GLY A 217 -12.34 -1.45 2.22
CA GLY A 217 -11.00 -1.96 1.95
C GLY A 217 -10.80 -2.26 0.46
N VAL A 218 -9.59 -2.02 -0.06
CA VAL A 218 -9.28 -2.33 -1.46
C VAL A 218 -8.01 -3.14 -1.57
N GLN A 219 -8.10 -4.28 -2.25
CA GLN A 219 -6.95 -5.11 -2.62
C GLN A 219 -6.72 -5.12 -4.14
N ALA A 220 -5.50 -5.44 -4.55
CA ALA A 220 -5.24 -5.79 -5.94
C ALA A 220 -5.84 -7.17 -6.24
N LYS A 221 -6.51 -7.33 -7.40
CA LYS A 221 -7.11 -8.61 -7.84
C LYS A 221 -6.10 -9.76 -7.88
N GLY A 222 -4.83 -9.44 -8.12
CA GLY A 222 -3.73 -10.43 -8.11
C GLY A 222 -3.15 -10.77 -6.74
N ALA A 223 -3.69 -10.18 -5.63
CA ALA A 223 -3.27 -10.44 -4.25
C ALA A 223 -4.42 -10.26 -3.24
N PRO A 224 -5.55 -10.99 -3.36
CA PRO A 224 -6.76 -10.79 -2.57
C PRO A 224 -6.76 -11.58 -1.25
N SER A 225 -5.64 -11.62 -0.52
CA SER A 225 -5.49 -12.49 0.66
C SER A 225 -6.47 -12.18 1.80
N MET A 226 -6.68 -10.89 2.11
CA MET A 226 -7.64 -10.49 3.15
C MET A 226 -9.08 -10.70 2.68
N LEU A 227 -9.41 -10.39 1.42
CA LEU A 227 -10.74 -10.60 0.85
C LEU A 227 -11.15 -12.07 0.95
N ASN A 228 -10.30 -12.98 0.45
CA ASN A 228 -10.57 -14.42 0.52
C ASN A 228 -10.70 -14.89 1.97
N SER A 229 -9.83 -14.40 2.87
CA SER A 229 -9.87 -14.78 4.28
C SER A 229 -11.17 -14.34 4.97
N ILE A 230 -11.66 -13.14 4.69
CA ILE A 230 -12.93 -12.63 5.25
C ILE A 230 -14.12 -13.40 4.67
N GLU A 231 -14.13 -13.66 3.36
CA GLU A 231 -15.21 -14.44 2.70
C GLU A 231 -15.32 -15.87 3.25
N HIS A 232 -14.19 -16.49 3.58
CA HIS A 232 -14.16 -17.85 4.13
C HIS A 232 -14.19 -17.91 5.68
N GLY A 233 -14.13 -16.77 6.34
CA GLY A 233 -14.16 -16.67 7.81
C GLY A 233 -12.92 -17.21 8.52
N LYS A 234 -11.80 -17.36 7.82
CA LYS A 234 -10.52 -17.86 8.34
C LYS A 234 -9.35 -17.29 7.54
N ILE A 235 -8.20 -17.15 8.17
CA ILE A 235 -6.98 -16.74 7.49
C ILE A 235 -6.59 -17.78 6.44
N GLU A 236 -6.40 -17.32 5.21
CA GLU A 236 -5.95 -18.13 4.09
C GLU A 236 -4.69 -17.55 3.45
N ARG A 237 -3.71 -18.43 3.20
CA ARG A 237 -2.49 -18.08 2.49
C ARG A 237 -2.66 -18.34 1.00
N LEU A 238 -2.39 -17.32 0.18
CA LEU A 238 -2.34 -17.45 -1.27
C LEU A 238 -1.10 -18.23 -1.72
N GLU A 239 -1.24 -19.09 -2.72
CA GLU A 239 -0.10 -19.81 -3.32
C GLU A 239 0.90 -18.84 -3.98
N GLY A 240 0.39 -17.80 -4.63
CA GLY A 240 1.19 -16.76 -5.28
C GLY A 240 0.46 -15.43 -5.37
N VAL A 241 1.23 -14.37 -5.58
CA VAL A 241 0.72 -13.01 -5.78
C VAL A 241 1.34 -12.42 -7.03
N ARG A 242 0.54 -11.72 -7.83
CA ARG A 242 1.00 -11.06 -9.06
C ARG A 242 0.25 -9.78 -9.30
N THR A 243 0.87 -8.64 -9.01
CA THR A 243 0.29 -7.31 -9.24
C THR A 243 1.39 -6.25 -9.33
N ILE A 244 1.09 -5.12 -9.97
CA ILE A 244 1.93 -3.91 -9.97
C ILE A 244 1.88 -3.16 -8.62
N ALA A 245 0.94 -3.52 -7.75
CA ALA A 245 0.79 -2.95 -6.41
C ALA A 245 1.63 -3.72 -5.39
N ASP A 246 2.96 -3.73 -5.56
CA ASP A 246 3.94 -4.48 -4.77
C ASP A 246 3.83 -4.22 -3.26
N GLY A 247 3.55 -2.98 -2.84
CA GLY A 247 3.37 -2.60 -1.44
C GLY A 247 2.20 -3.27 -0.72
N ILE A 248 1.25 -3.87 -1.47
CA ILE A 248 0.11 -4.64 -0.93
C ILE A 248 0.06 -6.09 -1.45
N ALA A 249 1.11 -6.57 -2.12
CA ALA A 249 1.22 -7.94 -2.61
C ALA A 249 1.55 -8.92 -1.47
N VAL A 250 0.62 -9.08 -0.53
CA VAL A 250 0.77 -9.89 0.67
C VAL A 250 0.03 -11.20 0.52
N LYS A 251 0.74 -12.33 0.74
CA LYS A 251 0.18 -13.68 0.58
C LYS A 251 -0.80 -14.06 1.69
N GLU A 252 -0.62 -13.51 2.90
CA GLU A 252 -1.37 -13.92 4.08
C GLU A 252 -1.61 -12.71 5.00
N PRO A 253 -2.85 -12.46 5.47
CA PRO A 253 -3.12 -11.41 6.46
C PRO A 253 -2.46 -11.74 7.79
N GLY A 254 -2.29 -10.72 8.66
CA GLY A 254 -1.94 -10.94 10.05
C GLY A 254 -3.12 -11.46 10.86
N ILE A 255 -2.84 -12.04 12.01
CA ILE A 255 -3.88 -12.57 12.92
C ILE A 255 -4.69 -11.39 13.51
N HIS A 256 -4.01 -10.41 14.10
CA HIS A 256 -4.66 -9.23 14.69
C HIS A 256 -5.37 -8.38 13.61
N THR A 257 -4.73 -8.24 12.44
CA THR A 257 -5.31 -7.44 11.36
C THR A 257 -6.52 -8.10 10.73
N PHE A 258 -6.57 -9.44 10.65
CA PHE A 258 -7.75 -10.18 10.20
C PHE A 258 -8.95 -9.93 11.15
N ASP A 259 -8.76 -10.11 12.46
CA ASP A 259 -9.81 -9.90 13.46
C ASP A 259 -10.35 -8.47 13.42
N LEU A 260 -9.45 -7.48 13.33
CA LEU A 260 -9.83 -6.07 13.23
C LEU A 260 -10.56 -5.75 11.92
N CYS A 261 -10.13 -6.31 10.79
CA CYS A 261 -10.82 -6.13 9.52
C CYS A 261 -12.21 -6.76 9.55
N GLN A 262 -12.35 -7.97 10.11
CA GLN A 262 -13.64 -8.63 10.24
C GLN A 262 -14.63 -7.82 11.09
N GLN A 263 -14.13 -7.11 12.11
CA GLN A 263 -14.96 -6.35 13.04
C GLN A 263 -15.30 -4.93 12.56
N TYR A 264 -14.35 -4.24 11.90
CA TYR A 264 -14.45 -2.80 11.66
C TYR A 264 -14.50 -2.38 10.20
N VAL A 265 -14.28 -3.29 9.24
CA VAL A 265 -14.35 -2.99 7.81
C VAL A 265 -15.72 -3.42 7.27
N ASP A 266 -16.40 -2.50 6.58
CA ASP A 266 -17.76 -2.78 6.10
C ASP A 266 -17.79 -3.65 4.86
N GLU A 267 -16.80 -3.49 3.96
CA GLU A 267 -16.71 -4.24 2.72
C GLU A 267 -15.28 -4.20 2.17
N ILE A 268 -14.83 -5.28 1.55
CA ILE A 268 -13.55 -5.36 0.86
C ILE A 268 -13.80 -5.65 -0.62
N VAL A 269 -13.17 -4.85 -1.49
CA VAL A 269 -13.28 -5.01 -2.94
C VAL A 269 -11.89 -5.18 -3.57
N SER A 270 -11.85 -5.62 -4.83
CA SER A 270 -10.60 -5.72 -5.57
C SER A 270 -10.61 -4.90 -6.85
N VAL A 271 -9.41 -4.42 -7.24
CA VAL A 271 -9.15 -3.69 -8.49
C VAL A 271 -8.08 -4.40 -9.31
N THR A 272 -8.18 -4.30 -10.62
CA THR A 272 -7.20 -4.87 -11.56
C THR A 272 -5.98 -3.95 -11.73
N ASP A 273 -4.88 -4.50 -12.21
CA ASP A 273 -3.68 -3.72 -12.52
C ASP A 273 -3.92 -2.64 -13.60
N ASP A 274 -4.90 -2.86 -14.51
CA ASP A 274 -5.30 -1.86 -15.50
C ASP A 274 -6.01 -0.67 -14.86
N GLU A 275 -6.93 -0.94 -13.92
CA GLU A 275 -7.62 0.09 -13.13
C GLU A 275 -6.64 0.87 -12.26
N ILE A 276 -5.68 0.18 -11.64
CA ILE A 276 -4.60 0.81 -10.86
C ILE A 276 -3.74 1.73 -11.74
N SER A 277 -3.34 1.25 -12.93
CA SER A 277 -2.53 2.04 -13.87
C SER A 277 -3.27 3.30 -14.34
N THR A 278 -4.57 3.19 -14.58
CA THR A 278 -5.42 4.32 -14.96
C THR A 278 -5.54 5.34 -13.82
N ALA A 279 -5.67 4.86 -12.57
CA ALA A 279 -5.71 5.73 -11.40
C ALA A 279 -4.37 6.46 -11.16
N ILE A 280 -3.23 5.79 -11.33
CA ILE A 280 -1.91 6.43 -11.27
C ILE A 280 -1.79 7.55 -12.31
N LEU A 281 -2.22 7.29 -13.55
CA LEU A 281 -2.19 8.29 -14.61
C LEU A 281 -3.07 9.49 -14.26
N ALA A 282 -4.29 9.26 -13.76
CA ALA A 282 -5.20 10.33 -13.32
C ALA A 282 -4.59 11.18 -12.18
N LEU A 283 -3.96 10.55 -11.19
CA LEU A 283 -3.28 11.24 -10.09
C LEU A 283 -2.16 12.14 -10.60
N ILE A 284 -1.34 11.66 -11.55
CA ILE A 284 -0.26 12.46 -12.14
C ILE A 284 -0.82 13.62 -12.94
N GLU A 285 -1.77 13.38 -13.85
CA GLU A 285 -2.27 14.37 -14.78
C GLU A 285 -3.13 15.45 -14.12
N GLN A 286 -4.03 15.04 -13.22
CA GLN A 286 -5.05 15.93 -12.65
C GLN A 286 -4.61 16.55 -11.32
N HIS A 287 -3.86 15.80 -10.49
CA HIS A 287 -3.51 16.21 -9.13
C HIS A 287 -2.02 16.46 -8.91
N LYS A 288 -1.15 16.15 -9.88
CA LYS A 288 0.32 16.26 -9.80
C LYS A 288 0.90 15.42 -8.65
N LEU A 289 0.22 14.32 -8.33
CA LEU A 289 0.62 13.37 -7.31
C LEU A 289 1.21 12.11 -7.95
N ILE A 290 2.37 11.69 -7.47
CA ILE A 290 2.97 10.40 -7.83
C ILE A 290 2.58 9.40 -6.76
N ALA A 291 1.84 8.36 -7.15
CA ALA A 291 1.49 7.24 -6.29
C ALA A 291 2.11 5.94 -6.84
N GLU A 292 2.53 5.06 -5.93
CA GLU A 292 2.84 3.68 -6.27
C GLU A 292 1.55 2.86 -6.51
N GLY A 293 1.67 1.64 -7.06
CA GLY A 293 0.50 0.79 -7.31
C GLY A 293 -0.39 0.60 -6.07
N ALA A 294 0.23 0.32 -4.93
CA ALA A 294 -0.47 0.19 -3.64
C ALA A 294 -1.17 1.48 -3.19
N GLY A 295 -0.56 2.64 -3.49
CA GLY A 295 -1.12 3.95 -3.15
C GLY A 295 -2.33 4.34 -4.00
N ALA A 296 -2.46 3.80 -5.21
CA ALA A 296 -3.50 4.18 -6.16
C ALA A 296 -4.78 3.33 -6.09
N VAL A 297 -4.78 2.17 -5.38
CA VAL A 297 -5.93 1.24 -5.41
C VAL A 297 -7.23 1.86 -4.87
N ALA A 298 -7.14 2.72 -3.85
CA ALA A 298 -8.32 3.40 -3.31
C ALA A 298 -8.96 4.36 -4.33
N VAL A 299 -8.12 5.07 -5.08
CA VAL A 299 -8.55 5.95 -6.17
C VAL A 299 -9.14 5.13 -7.32
N ALA A 300 -8.51 4.00 -7.68
CA ALA A 300 -9.05 3.07 -8.67
C ALA A 300 -10.44 2.56 -8.27
N ALA A 301 -10.65 2.16 -7.02
CA ALA A 301 -11.96 1.71 -6.56
C ALA A 301 -13.04 2.79 -6.69
N ALA A 302 -12.72 4.05 -6.39
CA ALA A 302 -13.64 5.18 -6.56
C ALA A 302 -13.92 5.48 -8.04
N MET A 303 -12.88 5.51 -8.90
CA MET A 303 -13.00 5.78 -10.34
C MET A 303 -13.86 4.75 -11.08
N PHE A 304 -13.72 3.49 -10.71
CA PHE A 304 -14.40 2.37 -11.38
C PHE A 304 -15.65 1.89 -10.64
N ASN A 305 -16.20 2.71 -9.74
CA ASN A 305 -17.46 2.45 -9.02
C ASN A 305 -17.49 1.06 -8.34
N LYS A 306 -16.36 0.64 -7.73
CA LYS A 306 -16.29 -0.65 -7.03
C LYS A 306 -17.04 -0.66 -5.71
N VAL A 307 -17.35 0.51 -5.16
CA VAL A 307 -18.04 0.71 -3.88
C VAL A 307 -19.20 1.70 -4.03
N PRO A 308 -20.29 1.59 -3.24
CA PRO A 308 -21.50 2.40 -3.38
C PRO A 308 -21.33 3.78 -2.73
N ILE A 309 -20.68 4.70 -3.45
CA ILE A 309 -20.31 6.03 -2.94
C ILE A 309 -21.06 7.20 -3.60
N LYS A 310 -21.99 6.93 -4.50
CA LYS A 310 -22.74 7.97 -5.23
C LYS A 310 -23.37 8.99 -4.28
N GLY A 311 -23.12 10.27 -4.55
CA GLY A 311 -23.63 11.41 -3.79
C GLY A 311 -22.95 11.64 -2.44
N LYS A 312 -21.95 10.82 -2.05
CA LYS A 312 -21.31 10.87 -0.72
C LYS A 312 -20.03 11.70 -0.72
N LYS A 313 -19.67 12.19 0.48
CA LYS A 313 -18.35 12.73 0.79
C LYS A 313 -17.40 11.59 1.15
N VAL A 314 -16.40 11.37 0.31
CA VAL A 314 -15.55 10.17 0.36
C VAL A 314 -14.08 10.57 0.41
N ILE A 315 -13.31 9.95 1.29
CA ILE A 315 -11.87 10.09 1.32
C ILE A 315 -11.22 8.84 0.72
N CYS A 316 -10.38 9.01 -0.31
CA CYS A 316 -9.50 7.98 -0.83
C CYS A 316 -8.10 8.16 -0.23
N LEU A 317 -7.56 7.13 0.43
CA LEU A 317 -6.24 7.18 1.04
C LEU A 317 -5.18 6.76 0.03
N ILE A 318 -4.26 7.66 -0.33
CA ILE A 318 -3.08 7.38 -1.16
C ILE A 318 -1.95 6.96 -0.23
N SER A 319 -1.72 5.66 -0.07
CA SER A 319 -0.88 5.12 1.00
C SER A 319 0.62 5.34 0.82
N GLY A 320 1.11 5.52 -0.42
CA GLY A 320 2.52 5.73 -0.71
C GLY A 320 2.79 6.12 -2.15
N GLY A 321 4.02 6.61 -2.40
CA GLY A 321 4.48 7.08 -3.71
C GLY A 321 5.88 6.57 -4.11
N ASN A 322 6.47 5.62 -3.38
CA ASN A 322 7.82 5.11 -3.60
C ASN A 322 7.88 4.11 -4.77
N ILE A 323 7.53 4.57 -5.97
CA ILE A 323 7.54 3.79 -7.20
C ILE A 323 8.90 3.94 -7.91
N ASP A 324 9.42 2.84 -8.45
CA ASP A 324 10.58 2.89 -9.33
C ASP A 324 10.23 3.56 -10.66
N VAL A 325 11.11 4.45 -11.16
CA VAL A 325 10.84 5.23 -12.37
C VAL A 325 10.67 4.38 -13.62
N ASN A 326 11.33 3.21 -13.71
CA ASN A 326 11.14 2.28 -14.82
C ASN A 326 9.76 1.60 -14.76
N ILE A 327 9.29 1.30 -13.53
CA ILE A 327 7.94 0.78 -13.33
C ILE A 327 6.93 1.88 -13.65
N LEU A 328 7.16 3.10 -13.19
CA LEU A 328 6.30 4.25 -13.47
C LEU A 328 6.14 4.48 -14.98
N SER A 329 7.24 4.45 -15.74
CA SER A 329 7.20 4.58 -17.20
C SER A 329 6.30 3.52 -17.86
N ARG A 330 6.42 2.25 -17.45
CA ARG A 330 5.57 1.15 -17.95
C ARG A 330 4.10 1.32 -17.56
N VAL A 331 3.85 1.77 -16.33
CA VAL A 331 2.49 2.01 -15.82
C VAL A 331 1.83 3.17 -16.58
N ILE A 332 2.56 4.26 -16.84
CA ILE A 332 2.07 5.38 -17.66
C ILE A 332 1.72 4.89 -19.07
N GLY A 333 2.61 4.14 -19.73
CA GLY A 333 2.34 3.57 -21.06
C GLY A 333 1.09 2.68 -21.08
N ARG A 334 0.92 1.82 -20.06
CA ARG A 334 -0.28 0.97 -19.90
C ARG A 334 -1.55 1.80 -19.67
N GLY A 335 -1.47 2.83 -18.83
CA GLY A 335 -2.59 3.75 -18.57
C GLY A 335 -3.02 4.50 -19.83
N LEU A 336 -2.07 5.00 -20.63
CA LEU A 336 -2.33 5.65 -21.91
C LEU A 336 -3.00 4.69 -22.91
N GLN A 337 -2.54 3.44 -22.98
CA GLN A 337 -3.12 2.43 -23.86
C GLN A 337 -4.56 2.09 -23.44
N LYS A 338 -4.81 1.90 -22.15
CA LYS A 338 -6.16 1.58 -21.62
C LYS A 338 -7.14 2.74 -21.73
N SER A 339 -6.67 3.97 -21.69
CA SER A 339 -7.50 5.16 -21.93
C SER A 339 -7.72 5.47 -23.43
N GLY A 340 -7.25 4.62 -24.35
CA GLY A 340 -7.39 4.81 -25.79
C GLY A 340 -6.52 5.93 -26.37
N ARG A 341 -5.54 6.44 -25.61
CA ARG A 341 -4.64 7.54 -26.01
C ARG A 341 -3.36 7.06 -26.69
N SER A 342 -3.09 5.75 -26.66
CA SER A 342 -1.99 5.08 -27.34
C SER A 342 -2.44 3.71 -27.79
N CYS A 343 -1.98 3.28 -28.97
CA CYS A 343 -2.22 1.92 -29.47
C CYS A 343 -0.96 1.37 -30.13
N SER A 344 -0.86 0.05 -30.22
CA SER A 344 0.12 -0.66 -31.03
C SER A 344 -0.63 -1.43 -32.11
N MET A 345 -0.20 -1.27 -33.34
CA MET A 345 -0.80 -1.94 -34.52
C MET A 345 0.26 -2.73 -35.26
N THR A 346 -0.07 -3.94 -35.67
CA THR A 346 0.73 -4.71 -36.63
C THR A 346 -0.02 -4.70 -37.96
N ILE A 347 0.64 -4.24 -39.01
CA ILE A 347 0.06 -4.09 -40.33
C ILE A 347 0.87 -4.91 -41.32
N GLU A 348 0.27 -5.89 -41.95
CA GLU A 348 0.89 -6.65 -43.04
C GLU A 348 0.75 -5.87 -44.35
N LEU A 349 1.87 -5.61 -45.00
CA LEU A 349 1.93 -4.85 -46.25
C LEU A 349 2.57 -5.70 -47.35
N VAL A 350 2.09 -5.50 -48.59
CA VAL A 350 2.79 -6.06 -49.75
C VAL A 350 4.14 -5.38 -49.89
N ASP A 351 5.23 -6.15 -50.12
CA ASP A 351 6.58 -5.59 -50.25
C ASP A 351 6.73 -4.85 -51.59
N LYS A 352 6.25 -3.61 -51.63
CA LYS A 352 6.30 -2.68 -52.76
C LYS A 352 6.67 -1.27 -52.30
N PRO A 353 7.43 -0.50 -53.10
CA PRO A 353 7.66 0.91 -52.79
C PRO A 353 6.39 1.69 -52.55
N GLY A 354 6.40 2.63 -51.59
CA GLY A 354 5.27 3.52 -51.28
C GLY A 354 4.25 2.99 -50.25
N GLN A 355 4.27 1.72 -49.87
CA GLN A 355 3.29 1.16 -48.93
C GLN A 355 3.40 1.80 -47.52
N LEU A 356 4.61 1.99 -46.99
CA LEU A 356 4.79 2.66 -45.70
C LEU A 356 4.33 4.13 -45.74
N GLN A 357 4.56 4.84 -46.87
CA GLN A 357 4.07 6.20 -47.06
C GLN A 357 2.53 6.24 -46.97
N HIS A 358 1.86 5.33 -47.69
CA HIS A 358 0.40 5.26 -47.69
C HIS A 358 -0.19 5.01 -46.29
N VAL A 359 0.38 4.08 -45.52
CA VAL A 359 -0.04 3.85 -44.13
C VAL A 359 0.17 5.10 -43.26
N SER A 360 1.32 5.75 -43.42
CA SER A 360 1.61 6.97 -42.64
C SER A 360 0.64 8.12 -42.98
N GLU A 361 0.25 8.27 -44.24
CA GLU A 361 -0.76 9.26 -44.68
C GLU A 361 -2.12 8.97 -44.05
N ILE A 362 -2.53 7.70 -44.02
CA ILE A 362 -3.80 7.30 -43.40
C ILE A 362 -3.78 7.64 -41.90
N ILE A 363 -2.71 7.25 -41.18
CA ILE A 363 -2.59 7.55 -39.75
C ILE A 363 -2.61 9.07 -39.51
N ALA A 364 -1.85 9.84 -40.29
CA ALA A 364 -1.81 11.29 -40.16
C ALA A 364 -3.18 11.94 -40.40
N SER A 365 -3.98 11.41 -41.36
CA SER A 365 -5.33 11.91 -41.64
C SER A 365 -6.31 11.77 -40.49
N THR A 366 -6.04 10.86 -39.52
CA THR A 366 -6.84 10.70 -38.30
C THR A 366 -6.45 11.68 -37.19
N GLY A 367 -5.39 12.46 -37.39
CA GLY A 367 -4.81 13.33 -36.36
C GLY A 367 -3.91 12.59 -35.35
N ALA A 368 -3.67 11.32 -35.55
CA ALA A 368 -2.80 10.52 -34.70
C ALA A 368 -1.30 10.80 -35.02
N ASN A 369 -0.46 10.74 -33.97
CA ASN A 369 0.98 10.88 -34.10
C ASN A 369 1.66 9.51 -34.02
N VAL A 370 2.64 9.28 -34.88
CA VAL A 370 3.46 8.05 -34.88
C VAL A 370 4.61 8.20 -33.91
N VAL A 371 4.66 7.37 -32.86
CA VAL A 371 5.73 7.38 -31.84
C VAL A 371 6.91 6.53 -32.27
N SER A 372 6.67 5.36 -32.86
CA SER A 372 7.71 4.47 -33.36
C SER A 372 7.19 3.59 -34.50
N VAL A 373 8.08 3.21 -35.41
CA VAL A 373 7.84 2.27 -36.49
C VAL A 373 8.92 1.19 -36.47
N TYR A 374 8.50 -0.05 -36.41
CA TYR A 374 9.36 -1.21 -36.61
C TYR A 374 8.96 -1.88 -37.91
N HIS A 375 9.89 -1.99 -38.86
CA HIS A 375 9.64 -2.63 -40.14
C HIS A 375 10.44 -3.94 -40.19
N GLU A 376 9.71 -5.05 -40.20
CA GLU A 376 10.29 -6.38 -40.36
C GLU A 376 9.89 -6.95 -41.71
N ARG A 377 10.86 -7.42 -42.50
CA ARG A 377 10.62 -8.25 -43.66
C ARG A 377 10.63 -9.70 -43.23
N VAL A 378 9.45 -10.30 -43.17
CA VAL A 378 9.34 -11.74 -42.95
C VAL A 378 9.76 -12.41 -44.27
N SER A 379 10.91 -13.03 -44.32
CA SER A 379 11.27 -13.93 -45.41
C SER A 379 10.41 -15.18 -45.28
N HIS A 380 9.27 -15.20 -45.94
CA HIS A 380 8.58 -16.46 -46.18
C HIS A 380 9.45 -17.29 -47.14
N THR A 381 10.33 -18.11 -46.58
CA THR A 381 10.78 -19.34 -47.22
C THR A 381 9.63 -20.33 -47.13
N ALA A 382 8.57 -20.05 -47.85
CA ALA A 382 7.50 -21.03 -48.09
C ALA A 382 7.61 -21.32 -49.61
N ASP A 383 7.93 -22.55 -49.85
CA ASP A 383 8.02 -23.25 -51.12
C ASP A 383 7.12 -22.70 -52.24
N ILE A 384 7.77 -22.41 -53.37
CA ILE A 384 7.12 -22.38 -54.68
C ILE A 384 6.90 -23.82 -55.14
#